data_1912e6f0605e1efc94fb1d610950aefa
#
_entry.id   1912e6f0605e1efc94fb1d610950aefa
#
_cell.length_a   1.000
_cell.length_b   1.000
_cell.length_c   1.000
_cell.angle_alpha   90.00
_cell.angle_beta   90.00
_cell.angle_gamma   90.00
#
_symmetry.space_group_name_H-M   'P 1'
#
loop_
_entity.id
_entity.type
_entity.pdbx_description
1 polymer ?
#
loop_
_entity_poly.entity_id
_entity_poly.type
_entity_poly.pdbx_seq_one_letter_code
_entity_poly.pdbx_strand_id
1 'polypeptide(L)'
;MFSSGLRVGDIAVAEKEVYADEGVLLKDGLHSFEITGIPLLKVRGRKYFNEFPADKRLGRQALKAACSIAHTKSGVFLTLSACTGTRKRAAELDGQFGPICENMEGAAVAHICRIYGIPFVEIRGISNVVEDRNMKKWDIKLAAENCQKAVLQFIETLRGTSMR
;
A
#
# COMPACT_ATOMS: atom_id res chain seq x y z
N MET A 1 -10.01 -10.37 -7.91
CA MET A 1 -10.43 -9.11 -7.25
C MET A 1 -10.04 -9.23 -5.80
N PHE A 2 -9.39 -8.21 -5.26
CA PHE A 2 -9.08 -8.19 -3.82
C PHE A 2 -10.38 -8.13 -3.00
N SER A 3 -10.43 -8.89 -1.91
CA SER A 3 -11.61 -8.98 -1.03
C SER A 3 -11.79 -7.77 -0.10
N SER A 4 -11.07 -6.68 -0.36
CA SER A 4 -11.07 -5.47 0.46
C SER A 4 -12.43 -4.78 0.62
N GLY A 5 -13.32 -4.94 -0.37
CA GLY A 5 -14.60 -4.21 -0.45
C GLY A 5 -14.47 -2.72 -0.79
N LEU A 6 -13.27 -2.24 -1.16
CA LEU A 6 -13.06 -0.89 -1.69
C LEU A 6 -13.59 -0.78 -3.13
N ARG A 7 -14.07 0.40 -3.49
CA ARG A 7 -14.64 0.74 -4.79
C ARG A 7 -13.86 1.89 -5.42
N VAL A 8 -14.09 2.14 -6.69
CA VAL A 8 -13.55 3.31 -7.40
C VAL A 8 -13.97 4.59 -6.69
N GLY A 9 -13.01 5.48 -6.43
CA GLY A 9 -13.18 6.71 -5.67
C GLY A 9 -12.95 6.59 -4.16
N ASP A 10 -12.93 5.37 -3.60
CA ASP A 10 -12.56 5.14 -2.20
C ASP A 10 -11.08 5.43 -1.95
N ILE A 11 -10.68 5.48 -0.69
CA ILE A 11 -9.31 5.75 -0.28
C ILE A 11 -8.75 4.56 0.51
N ALA A 12 -7.50 4.23 0.27
CA ALA A 12 -6.74 3.25 1.03
C ALA A 12 -5.59 3.92 1.78
N VAL A 13 -5.30 3.45 3.01
CA VAL A 13 -4.15 3.87 3.82
C VAL A 13 -3.29 2.65 4.14
N ALA A 14 -2.00 2.72 3.87
CA ALA A 14 -1.12 1.58 4.09
C ALA A 14 -0.84 1.33 5.59
N GLU A 15 -0.98 0.08 6.01
CA GLU A 15 -0.42 -0.42 7.28
C GLU A 15 1.00 -0.92 7.09
N LYS A 16 1.28 -1.49 5.93
CA LYS A 16 2.59 -1.91 5.47
C LYS A 16 2.61 -2.01 3.95
N GLU A 17 3.78 -1.86 3.37
CA GLU A 17 4.11 -2.18 1.99
C GLU A 17 4.81 -3.53 1.91
N VAL A 18 4.51 -4.28 0.86
CA VAL A 18 5.10 -5.59 0.57
C VAL A 18 5.62 -5.61 -0.86
N TYR A 19 6.91 -5.90 -1.05
CA TYR A 19 7.42 -6.32 -2.37
C TYR A 19 6.86 -7.71 -2.69
N ALA A 20 5.78 -7.75 -3.48
CA ALA A 20 4.99 -8.96 -3.64
C ALA A 20 5.42 -9.85 -4.83
N ASP A 21 6.25 -9.33 -5.71
CA ASP A 21 6.81 -10.05 -6.87
C ASP A 21 8.34 -10.15 -6.83
N GLU A 22 8.95 -9.81 -5.69
CA GLU A 22 10.37 -10.01 -5.46
C GLU A 22 10.61 -11.20 -4.53
N GLY A 23 11.67 -11.98 -4.80
CA GLY A 23 11.99 -13.13 -3.96
C GLY A 23 12.72 -14.24 -4.71
N VAL A 24 12.52 -15.47 -4.25
CA VAL A 24 13.11 -16.67 -4.82
C VAL A 24 12.01 -17.51 -5.48
N LEU A 25 12.10 -17.71 -6.78
CA LEU A 25 11.17 -18.55 -7.52
C LEU A 25 11.60 -20.03 -7.38
N LEU A 26 10.81 -20.81 -6.66
CA LEU A 26 10.97 -22.26 -6.52
C LEU A 26 9.92 -23.01 -7.34
N LYS A 27 9.96 -24.35 -7.29
CA LYS A 27 9.02 -25.21 -8.04
C LYS A 27 7.56 -25.01 -7.63
N ASP A 28 7.31 -24.65 -6.38
CA ASP A 28 6.00 -24.43 -5.75
C ASP A 28 5.56 -22.95 -5.76
N GLY A 29 6.38 -22.05 -6.32
CA GLY A 29 6.03 -20.64 -6.47
C GLY A 29 7.10 -19.66 -6.00
N LEU A 30 6.69 -18.38 -5.91
CA LEU A 30 7.54 -17.29 -5.44
C LEU A 30 7.51 -17.24 -3.90
N HIS A 31 8.71 -17.28 -3.31
CA HIS A 31 8.93 -17.16 -1.87
C HIS A 31 9.63 -15.84 -1.55
N SER A 32 9.32 -15.24 -0.41
CA SER A 32 10.00 -14.03 0.05
C SER A 32 11.50 -14.26 0.29
N PHE A 33 12.29 -13.20 0.35
CA PHE A 33 13.72 -13.30 0.66
C PHE A 33 14.00 -13.88 2.05
N GLU A 34 12.99 -14.03 2.90
CA GLU A 34 13.14 -14.65 4.22
C GLU A 34 13.71 -16.08 4.12
N ILE A 35 13.36 -16.83 3.05
CA ILE A 35 13.87 -18.17 2.79
C ILE A 35 15.40 -18.21 2.63
N THR A 36 16.02 -17.11 2.20
CA THR A 36 17.47 -17.00 2.04
C THR A 36 18.19 -16.68 3.34
N GLY A 37 17.48 -16.17 4.34
CA GLY A 37 18.05 -15.58 5.55
C GLY A 37 18.78 -14.23 5.32
N ILE A 38 18.84 -13.75 4.05
CA ILE A 38 19.49 -12.49 3.67
C ILE A 38 18.44 -11.38 3.60
N PRO A 39 18.39 -10.44 4.54
CA PRO A 39 17.42 -9.36 4.53
C PRO A 39 17.75 -8.31 3.47
N LEU A 40 16.73 -7.67 2.89
CA LEU A 40 16.87 -6.50 2.03
C LEU A 40 17.45 -5.30 2.80
N LEU A 41 17.14 -5.23 4.11
CA LEU A 41 17.66 -4.18 4.97
C LEU A 41 17.89 -4.71 6.39
N LYS A 42 19.00 -4.32 7.01
CA LYS A 42 19.24 -4.49 8.45
C LYS A 42 19.55 -3.13 9.06
N VAL A 43 18.69 -2.66 9.96
CA VAL A 43 18.87 -1.37 10.65
C VAL A 43 18.53 -1.52 12.13
N ARG A 44 19.42 -1.01 13.01
CA ARG A 44 19.28 -1.08 14.49
C ARG A 44 18.96 -2.50 14.99
N GLY A 45 19.61 -3.51 14.41
CA GLY A 45 19.43 -4.93 14.78
C GLY A 45 18.19 -5.60 14.20
N ARG A 46 17.25 -4.86 13.61
CA ARG A 46 16.04 -5.39 12.99
C ARG A 46 16.30 -5.73 11.52
N LYS A 47 15.84 -6.91 11.11
CA LYS A 47 15.88 -7.38 9.71
C LYS A 47 14.55 -7.08 9.03
N TYR A 48 14.60 -6.60 7.78
CA TYR A 48 13.46 -6.40 6.89
C TYR A 48 13.71 -7.22 5.63
N PHE A 49 12.76 -8.02 5.27
CA PHE A 49 12.79 -8.79 4.04
C PHE A 49 11.90 -8.10 2.99
N ASN A 50 10.71 -8.65 2.74
CA ASN A 50 9.79 -8.08 1.76
C ASN A 50 8.83 -7.04 2.33
N GLU A 51 8.71 -6.93 3.68
CA GLU A 51 7.70 -6.12 4.34
C GLU A 51 8.28 -4.88 5.02
N PHE A 52 7.68 -3.72 4.77
CA PHE A 52 8.05 -2.43 5.32
C PHE A 52 6.84 -1.77 6.01
N PRO A 53 6.75 -1.80 7.35
CA PRO A 53 5.64 -1.22 8.08
C PRO A 53 5.57 0.30 7.94
N ALA A 54 4.35 0.83 7.75
CA ALA A 54 4.07 2.26 7.87
C ALA A 54 4.12 2.73 9.34
N ASP A 55 4.21 4.05 9.53
CA ASP A 55 4.13 4.66 10.87
C ASP A 55 2.70 4.57 11.40
N LYS A 56 2.51 3.89 12.53
CA LYS A 56 1.18 3.66 13.10
C LYS A 56 0.47 4.94 13.54
N ARG A 57 1.20 5.96 14.01
CA ARG A 57 0.62 7.23 14.45
C ARG A 57 0.16 8.04 13.25
N LEU A 58 1.03 8.20 12.26
CA LEU A 58 0.69 8.91 11.01
C LEU A 58 -0.43 8.17 10.26
N GLY A 59 -0.39 6.84 10.19
CA GLY A 59 -1.43 6.02 9.55
C GLY A 59 -2.81 6.25 10.17
N ARG A 60 -2.93 6.28 11.50
CA ARG A 60 -4.21 6.60 12.18
C ARG A 60 -4.70 8.02 11.89
N GLN A 61 -3.79 9.00 11.85
CA GLN A 61 -4.15 10.38 11.51
C GLN A 61 -4.59 10.51 10.05
N ALA A 62 -3.88 9.84 9.13
CA ALA A 62 -4.23 9.78 7.71
C ALA A 62 -5.58 9.11 7.49
N LEU A 63 -5.83 7.96 8.15
CA LEU A 63 -7.11 7.26 8.10
C LEU A 63 -8.27 8.16 8.54
N LYS A 64 -8.11 8.85 9.68
CA LYS A 64 -9.12 9.78 10.20
C LYS A 64 -9.39 10.93 9.22
N ALA A 65 -8.34 11.52 8.64
CA ALA A 65 -8.47 12.59 7.65
C ALA A 65 -9.16 12.10 6.39
N ALA A 66 -8.77 10.92 5.86
CA ALA A 66 -9.34 10.36 4.65
C ALA A 66 -10.81 9.95 4.80
N CYS A 67 -11.22 9.46 5.97
CA CYS A 67 -12.62 9.13 6.27
C CYS A 67 -13.58 10.32 6.17
N SER A 68 -13.10 11.56 6.26
CA SER A 68 -13.94 12.75 6.06
C SER A 68 -14.17 13.09 4.58
N ILE A 69 -13.43 12.44 3.66
CA ILE A 69 -13.48 12.71 2.22
C ILE A 69 -14.24 11.61 1.48
N ALA A 70 -13.91 10.33 1.74
CA ALA A 70 -14.53 9.18 1.08
C ALA A 70 -14.50 7.96 2.00
N HIS A 71 -15.19 6.88 1.58
CA HIS A 71 -15.05 5.60 2.27
C HIS A 71 -13.57 5.16 2.25
N THR A 72 -13.04 4.82 3.43
CA THR A 72 -11.60 4.60 3.61
C THR A 72 -11.36 3.33 4.42
N LYS A 73 -10.35 2.56 4.02
CA LYS A 73 -9.83 1.42 4.79
C LYS A 73 -8.32 1.50 4.95
N SER A 74 -7.80 0.91 6.01
CA SER A 74 -6.37 0.63 6.14
C SER A 74 -6.09 -0.85 5.95
N GLY A 75 -4.88 -1.19 5.47
CA GLY A 75 -4.48 -2.57 5.26
C GLY A 75 -3.15 -2.73 4.53
N VAL A 76 -2.92 -3.95 4.05
CA VAL A 76 -1.70 -4.31 3.33
C VAL A 76 -1.73 -3.75 1.92
N PHE A 77 -0.64 -3.11 1.51
CA PHE A 77 -0.40 -2.68 0.14
C PHE A 77 0.65 -3.59 -0.51
N LEU A 78 0.48 -3.85 -1.80
CA LEU A 78 1.45 -4.60 -2.59
C LEU A 78 2.14 -3.69 -3.60
N THR A 79 3.45 -3.73 -3.61
CA THR A 79 4.26 -3.19 -4.69
C THR A 79 4.62 -4.31 -5.65
N LEU A 80 4.31 -4.11 -6.92
CA LEU A 80 4.50 -5.05 -8.01
C LEU A 80 5.21 -4.36 -9.18
N SER A 81 6.17 -5.04 -9.79
CA SER A 81 6.82 -4.59 -11.04
C SER A 81 5.92 -4.76 -12.27
N ALA A 82 4.95 -5.67 -12.18
CA ALA A 82 3.94 -5.91 -13.21
C ALA A 82 2.52 -5.78 -12.64
N CYS A 83 1.74 -4.83 -13.13
CA CYS A 83 0.34 -4.64 -12.72
C CYS A 83 -0.49 -5.91 -12.93
N THR A 84 -1.35 -6.23 -11.97
CA THR A 84 -2.27 -7.35 -12.07
C THR A 84 -3.34 -7.08 -13.12
N GLY A 85 -3.39 -7.93 -14.16
CA GLY A 85 -4.28 -7.80 -15.30
C GLY A 85 -5.34 -8.89 -15.42
N THR A 86 -5.42 -9.83 -14.46
CA THR A 86 -6.37 -10.95 -14.50
C THR A 86 -6.95 -11.26 -13.12
N ARG A 87 -8.19 -11.75 -13.09
CA ARG A 87 -8.84 -12.23 -11.85
C ARG A 87 -8.10 -13.38 -11.20
N LYS A 88 -7.48 -14.25 -11.99
CA LYS A 88 -6.69 -15.37 -11.47
C LYS A 88 -5.53 -14.84 -10.62
N ARG A 89 -4.72 -13.92 -11.18
CA ARG A 89 -3.59 -13.32 -10.45
C ARG A 89 -4.05 -12.53 -9.23
N ALA A 90 -5.15 -11.80 -9.35
CA ALA A 90 -5.74 -11.08 -8.21
C ALA A 90 -6.11 -12.04 -7.06
N ALA A 91 -6.73 -13.18 -7.37
CA ALA A 91 -7.10 -14.18 -6.36
C ALA A 91 -5.88 -14.85 -5.71
N GLU A 92 -4.81 -15.11 -6.47
CA GLU A 92 -3.54 -15.62 -5.93
C GLU A 92 -2.94 -14.64 -4.91
N LEU A 93 -2.84 -13.36 -5.27
CA LEU A 93 -2.31 -12.32 -4.40
C LEU A 93 -3.22 -12.09 -3.18
N ASP A 94 -4.54 -12.13 -3.37
CA ASP A 94 -5.51 -11.98 -2.27
C ASP A 94 -5.36 -13.13 -1.25
N GLY A 95 -5.25 -14.36 -1.73
CA GLY A 95 -5.05 -15.53 -0.88
C GLY A 95 -3.72 -15.54 -0.14
N GLN A 96 -2.68 -14.97 -0.72
CA GLN A 96 -1.33 -14.94 -0.15
C GLN A 96 -1.13 -13.80 0.85
N PHE A 97 -1.64 -12.59 0.55
CA PHE A 97 -1.30 -11.36 1.27
C PHE A 97 -2.51 -10.66 1.90
N GLY A 98 -3.74 -10.93 1.44
CA GLY A 98 -4.94 -10.20 1.86
C GLY A 98 -4.87 -8.69 1.63
N PRO A 99 -4.42 -8.22 0.44
CA PRO A 99 -4.16 -6.81 0.22
C PRO A 99 -5.45 -6.02 0.01
N ILE A 100 -5.36 -4.71 0.28
CA ILE A 100 -6.44 -3.78 -0.06
C ILE A 100 -6.11 -2.90 -1.28
N CYS A 101 -4.83 -2.81 -1.64
CA CYS A 101 -4.34 -1.98 -2.75
C CYS A 101 -3.08 -2.60 -3.36
N GLU A 102 -2.89 -2.42 -4.68
CA GLU A 102 -1.62 -2.64 -5.36
C GLU A 102 -1.10 -1.34 -5.98
N ASN A 103 0.21 -1.24 -6.09
CA ASN A 103 0.93 -0.10 -6.65
C ASN A 103 2.29 -0.56 -7.24
N MET A 104 3.10 0.37 -7.73
CA MET A 104 4.39 0.06 -8.34
C MET A 104 5.59 0.69 -7.62
N GLU A 105 5.40 1.52 -6.60
CA GLU A 105 6.48 2.33 -6.00
C GLU A 105 6.53 2.30 -4.46
N GLY A 106 5.43 1.98 -3.80
CA GLY A 106 5.25 2.20 -2.36
C GLY A 106 6.28 1.52 -1.49
N ALA A 107 6.61 0.25 -1.76
CA ALA A 107 7.61 -0.48 -0.98
C ALA A 107 9.01 0.13 -1.14
N ALA A 108 9.36 0.67 -2.33
CA ALA A 108 10.64 1.33 -2.53
C ALA A 108 10.73 2.61 -1.69
N VAL A 109 9.67 3.42 -1.64
CA VAL A 109 9.60 4.61 -0.79
C VAL A 109 9.66 4.23 0.69
N ALA A 110 8.88 3.23 1.12
CA ALA A 110 8.89 2.74 2.50
C ALA A 110 10.28 2.22 2.93
N HIS A 111 10.95 1.49 2.03
CA HIS A 111 12.29 0.97 2.23
C HIS A 111 13.30 2.11 2.43
N ILE A 112 13.32 3.11 1.55
CA ILE A 112 14.21 4.29 1.66
C ILE A 112 13.90 5.07 2.95
N CYS A 113 12.64 5.32 3.27
CA CYS A 113 12.27 5.94 4.54
C CYS A 113 12.82 5.17 5.74
N ARG A 114 12.81 3.83 5.68
CA ARG A 114 13.34 2.98 6.75
C ARG A 114 14.87 3.10 6.87
N ILE A 115 15.61 3.19 5.76
CA ILE A 115 17.06 3.40 5.75
C ILE A 115 17.42 4.70 6.48
N TYR A 116 16.70 5.77 6.17
CA TYR A 116 16.96 7.10 6.73
C TYR A 116 16.28 7.38 8.09
N GLY A 117 15.49 6.42 8.60
CA GLY A 117 14.76 6.60 9.85
C GLY A 117 13.63 7.62 9.77
N ILE A 118 13.09 7.88 8.57
CA ILE A 118 11.99 8.80 8.32
C ILE A 118 10.67 8.06 8.50
N PRO A 119 9.70 8.61 9.28
CA PRO A 119 8.36 8.03 9.36
C PRO A 119 7.68 8.01 7.97
N PHE A 120 7.07 6.88 7.62
CA PHE A 120 6.41 6.66 6.34
C PHE A 120 4.90 6.50 6.54
N VAL A 121 4.12 7.13 5.69
CA VAL A 121 2.68 6.93 5.54
C VAL A 121 2.34 6.98 4.05
N GLU A 122 1.39 6.16 3.63
CA GLU A 122 0.93 6.13 2.25
C GLU A 122 -0.58 6.18 2.20
N ILE A 123 -1.11 7.03 1.31
CA ILE A 123 -2.53 7.24 1.04
C ILE A 123 -2.74 7.09 -0.47
N ARG A 124 -3.68 6.25 -0.88
CA ARG A 124 -4.01 6.06 -2.30
C ARG A 124 -5.50 6.17 -2.56
N GLY A 125 -5.85 6.85 -3.65
CA GLY A 125 -7.19 6.81 -4.22
C GLY A 125 -7.34 5.59 -5.11
N ILE A 126 -8.46 4.89 -5.01
CA ILE A 126 -8.75 3.69 -5.79
C ILE A 126 -9.30 4.09 -7.15
N SER A 127 -8.51 3.94 -8.20
CA SER A 127 -8.89 4.27 -9.59
C SER A 127 -9.64 3.15 -10.29
N ASN A 128 -9.43 1.92 -9.86
CA ASN A 128 -10.01 0.72 -10.45
C ASN A 128 -9.98 -0.46 -9.46
N VAL A 129 -10.81 -1.44 -9.73
CA VAL A 129 -10.77 -2.73 -9.03
C VAL A 129 -9.79 -3.64 -9.77
N VAL A 130 -8.97 -4.39 -9.00
CA VAL A 130 -8.03 -5.37 -9.56
C VAL A 130 -8.80 -6.60 -10.04
N GLU A 131 -9.04 -6.67 -11.35
CA GLU A 131 -9.79 -7.74 -12.04
C GLU A 131 -9.27 -7.92 -13.48
N ASP A 132 -9.99 -8.65 -14.34
CA ASP A 132 -9.69 -8.68 -15.77
C ASP A 132 -9.71 -7.26 -16.33
N ARG A 133 -8.60 -6.85 -16.94
CA ARG A 133 -8.30 -5.45 -17.28
C ARG A 133 -9.37 -4.85 -18.19
N ASN A 134 -10.13 -3.89 -17.67
CA ASN A 134 -11.13 -3.12 -18.41
C ASN A 134 -11.01 -1.63 -18.09
N MET A 135 -10.27 -0.90 -18.93
CA MET A 135 -10.01 0.53 -18.77
C MET A 135 -11.28 1.41 -18.75
N LYS A 136 -12.41 0.93 -19.29
CA LYS A 136 -13.69 1.67 -19.27
C LYS A 136 -14.30 1.80 -17.87
N LYS A 137 -13.84 0.97 -16.93
CA LYS A 137 -14.29 1.00 -15.53
C LYS A 137 -13.38 1.84 -14.62
N TRP A 138 -12.36 2.45 -15.17
CA TRP A 138 -11.39 3.23 -14.42
C TRP A 138 -11.87 4.68 -14.28
N ASP A 139 -11.69 5.24 -13.08
CA ASP A 139 -11.87 6.67 -12.84
C ASP A 139 -10.65 7.23 -12.10
N ILE A 140 -9.60 7.49 -12.87
CA ILE A 140 -8.34 8.05 -12.37
C ILE A 140 -8.56 9.45 -11.81
N LYS A 141 -9.45 10.25 -12.45
CA LYS A 141 -9.74 11.62 -12.04
C LYS A 141 -10.36 11.66 -10.64
N LEU A 142 -11.43 10.90 -10.43
CA LEU A 142 -12.10 10.81 -9.13
C LEU A 142 -11.15 10.32 -8.03
N ALA A 143 -10.38 9.26 -8.32
CA ALA A 143 -9.41 8.71 -7.38
C ALA A 143 -8.35 9.76 -6.99
N ALA A 144 -7.78 10.48 -7.97
CA ALA A 144 -6.79 11.51 -7.75
C ALA A 144 -7.36 12.69 -6.94
N GLU A 145 -8.56 13.18 -7.28
CA GLU A 145 -9.21 14.27 -6.56
C GLU A 145 -9.47 13.91 -5.10
N ASN A 146 -10.01 12.72 -4.81
CA ASN A 146 -10.27 12.28 -3.45
C ASN A 146 -8.97 12.08 -2.66
N CYS A 147 -7.96 11.47 -3.28
CA CYS A 147 -6.66 11.29 -2.66
C CYS A 147 -6.00 12.63 -2.30
N GLN A 148 -5.99 13.60 -3.22
CA GLN A 148 -5.44 14.95 -2.97
C GLN A 148 -6.15 15.66 -1.82
N LYS A 149 -7.49 15.62 -1.77
CA LYS A 149 -8.28 16.18 -0.66
C LYS A 149 -7.92 15.53 0.66
N ALA A 150 -7.79 14.20 0.69
CA ALA A 150 -7.40 13.47 1.90
C ALA A 150 -6.00 13.83 2.39
N VAL A 151 -5.03 13.97 1.47
CA VAL A 151 -3.66 14.38 1.81
C VAL A 151 -3.63 15.81 2.34
N LEU A 152 -4.36 16.75 1.73
CA LEU A 152 -4.45 18.13 2.24
C LEU A 152 -5.04 18.16 3.65
N GLN A 153 -6.16 17.47 3.87
CA GLN A 153 -6.79 17.35 5.19
C GLN A 153 -5.85 16.72 6.23
N PHE A 154 -5.08 15.71 5.84
CA PHE A 154 -4.07 15.08 6.70
C PHE A 154 -2.96 16.07 7.09
N ILE A 155 -2.43 16.85 6.14
CA ILE A 155 -1.40 17.87 6.40
C ILE A 155 -1.92 18.95 7.37
N GLU A 156 -3.17 19.38 7.22
CA GLU A 156 -3.79 20.35 8.13
C GLU A 156 -3.87 19.81 9.56
N THR A 157 -4.24 18.54 9.73
CA THR A 157 -4.27 17.91 11.07
C THR A 157 -2.90 17.85 11.73
N LEU A 158 -1.83 17.64 10.94
CA LEU A 158 -0.45 17.65 11.45
C LEU A 158 -0.04 19.04 11.95
N ARG A 159 -0.39 20.10 11.20
CA ARG A 159 -0.10 21.50 11.60
C ARG A 159 -0.82 21.88 12.89
N GLY A 160 -2.10 21.53 13.04
CA GLY A 160 -2.88 21.79 14.24
C GLY A 160 -2.39 21.07 15.51
N THR A 161 -1.67 19.95 15.33
CA THR A 161 -1.09 19.20 16.45
C THR A 161 0.26 19.77 16.90
N SER A 162 0.98 20.47 16.03
CA SER A 162 2.31 21.06 16.33
C SER A 162 2.22 22.40 17.07
N MET A 163 1.04 23.00 17.17
CA MET A 163 0.82 24.29 17.84
C MET A 163 0.19 24.16 19.24
N ARG A 164 0.16 22.96 19.79
CA ARG A 164 -0.25 22.68 21.18
C ARG A 164 0.90 22.00 21.91
#